data_0fce857aff185db220d66343214d8308
#
_entry.id   0fce857aff185db220d66343214d8308
#
_cell.length_a   1.000
_cell.length_b   1.000
_cell.length_c   1.000
_cell.angle_alpha   90.00
_cell.angle_beta   90.00
_cell.angle_gamma   90.00
#
_symmetry.space_group_name_H-M   'P 1'
#
loop_
_entity.id
_entity.type
_entity.pdbx_description
1 polymer ?
#
loop_
_entity_poly.entity_id
_entity_poly.type
_entity_poly.pdbx_seq_one_letter_code
_entity_poly.pdbx_strand_id
1 'polypeptide(L)'
;GRPKYVFLFIGDGMGTAQIQSARFYKGTVENNGAVVEGELSFTQFPEVGSVTTYDSTSFCPDSASTATSIATGHKTESGVINMCPWTRDVPYETIAEKLHAQKNYKVGVVSSVNIDHATPAAFYAHQKTRKNYYAIGKELAVSGFEYFAGGEFQKVNGDGTGPNNH
;
A
#
# COMPACT_ATOMS: atom_id res chain seq x y z
N GLY A 1 -6.50 25.39 6.83
CA GLY A 1 -7.74 24.78 6.29
C GLY A 1 -7.54 23.29 6.09
N ARG A 2 -8.62 22.50 6.09
CA ARG A 2 -8.53 21.07 5.76
C ARG A 2 -8.27 20.91 4.26
N PRO A 3 -7.39 19.99 3.85
CA PRO A 3 -7.28 19.64 2.43
C PRO A 3 -8.61 19.05 1.96
N LYS A 4 -9.07 19.46 0.79
CA LYS A 4 -10.28 18.92 0.18
C LYS A 4 -10.05 17.54 -0.43
N TYR A 5 -8.88 17.34 -0.99
CA TYR A 5 -8.44 16.09 -1.60
C TYR A 5 -7.05 15.72 -1.08
N VAL A 6 -6.85 14.44 -0.85
CA VAL A 6 -5.54 13.86 -0.47
C VAL A 6 -5.28 12.68 -1.39
N PHE A 7 -4.15 12.68 -2.07
CA PHE A 7 -3.71 11.57 -2.90
C PHE A 7 -2.41 11.02 -2.33
N LEU A 8 -2.42 9.75 -1.97
CA LEU A 8 -1.24 9.02 -1.51
C LEU A 8 -0.79 8.03 -2.59
N PHE A 9 0.42 8.21 -3.10
CA PHE A 9 1.04 7.30 -4.06
C PHE A 9 2.13 6.50 -3.37
N ILE A 10 2.05 5.19 -3.44
CA ILE A 10 3.01 4.26 -2.82
C ILE A 10 3.72 3.49 -3.94
N GLY A 11 5.03 3.68 -4.04
CA GLY A 11 5.90 2.83 -4.85
C GLY A 11 6.39 1.66 -4.00
N ASP A 12 5.75 0.49 -4.12
CA ASP A 12 6.10 -0.70 -3.35
C ASP A 12 7.48 -1.22 -3.75
N GLY A 13 8.38 -1.30 -2.77
CA GLY A 13 9.78 -1.64 -2.96
C GLY A 13 10.61 -0.59 -3.72
N MET A 14 10.06 0.59 -3.98
CA MET A 14 10.72 1.67 -4.71
C MET A 14 11.67 2.44 -3.80
N GLY A 15 12.95 2.09 -3.87
CA GLY A 15 14.02 2.82 -3.18
C GLY A 15 14.71 3.84 -4.09
N THR A 16 15.72 4.52 -3.57
CA THR A 16 16.50 5.53 -4.30
C THR A 16 17.17 4.97 -5.56
N ALA A 17 17.61 3.71 -5.54
CA ALA A 17 18.22 3.06 -6.70
C ALA A 17 17.24 2.91 -7.86
N GLN A 18 15.99 2.52 -7.60
CA GLN A 18 14.94 2.41 -8.61
C GLN A 18 14.59 3.78 -9.20
N ILE A 19 14.46 4.80 -8.35
CA ILE A 19 14.18 6.17 -8.79
C ILE A 19 15.31 6.68 -9.68
N GLN A 20 16.57 6.50 -9.26
CA GLN A 20 17.73 6.95 -10.02
C GLN A 20 17.86 6.23 -11.36
N SER A 21 17.65 4.91 -11.37
CA SER A 21 17.65 4.11 -12.60
C SER A 21 16.58 4.58 -13.60
N ALA A 22 15.38 4.88 -13.12
CA ALA A 22 14.31 5.40 -13.95
C ALA A 22 14.64 6.79 -14.53
N ARG A 23 15.28 7.66 -13.76
CA ARG A 23 15.72 8.98 -14.22
C ARG A 23 16.79 8.86 -15.31
N PHE A 24 17.78 8.00 -15.11
CA PHE A 24 18.82 7.77 -16.12
C PHE A 24 18.24 7.17 -17.40
N TYR A 25 17.40 6.15 -17.27
CA TYR A 25 16.74 5.53 -18.42
C TYR A 25 15.92 6.56 -19.22
N LYS A 26 15.05 7.31 -18.53
CA LYS A 26 14.20 8.33 -19.15
C LYS A 26 15.03 9.38 -19.87
N GLY A 27 16.02 9.95 -19.20
CA GLY A 27 16.89 10.99 -19.78
C GLY A 27 17.64 10.49 -21.01
N THR A 28 18.19 9.27 -20.95
CA THR A 28 18.91 8.67 -22.09
C THR A 28 18.00 8.42 -23.29
N VAL A 29 16.80 7.89 -23.07
CA VAL A 29 15.84 7.61 -24.15
C VAL A 29 15.35 8.91 -24.80
N GLU A 30 15.00 9.91 -24.02
CA GLU A 30 14.50 11.19 -24.52
C GLU A 30 15.57 12.03 -25.23
N ASN A 31 16.85 11.73 -25.04
CA ASN A 31 17.98 12.46 -25.61
C ASN A 31 18.86 11.61 -26.55
N ASN A 32 18.24 10.63 -27.24
CA ASN A 32 18.89 9.81 -28.28
C ASN A 32 20.20 9.13 -27.83
N GLY A 33 20.24 8.64 -26.61
CA GLY A 33 21.40 7.96 -26.03
C GLY A 33 22.42 8.86 -25.34
N ALA A 34 22.17 10.14 -25.25
CA ALA A 34 23.05 11.06 -24.51
C ALA A 34 22.94 10.82 -22.99
N VAL A 35 24.04 11.11 -22.28
CA VAL A 35 24.08 11.01 -20.82
C VAL A 35 23.39 12.23 -20.20
N VAL A 36 22.08 12.13 -20.04
CA VAL A 36 21.23 13.18 -19.47
C VAL A 36 20.35 12.55 -18.39
N GLU A 37 20.24 13.17 -17.24
CA GLU A 37 19.34 12.76 -16.19
C GLU A 37 17.92 13.27 -16.48
N GLY A 38 16.95 12.35 -16.58
CA GLY A 38 15.54 12.69 -16.79
C GLY A 38 14.85 13.11 -15.48
N GLU A 39 13.76 13.82 -15.61
CA GLU A 39 12.92 14.22 -14.48
C GLU A 39 11.72 13.30 -14.31
N LEU A 40 11.38 12.97 -13.08
CA LEU A 40 10.14 12.30 -12.70
C LEU A 40 9.27 13.31 -11.95
N SER A 41 7.97 13.34 -12.22
CA SER A 41 7.07 14.36 -11.68
C SER A 41 7.09 14.45 -10.15
N PHE A 42 7.14 13.32 -9.46
CA PHE A 42 7.15 13.30 -7.99
C PHE A 42 8.50 13.76 -7.38
N THR A 43 9.60 13.75 -8.15
CA THR A 43 10.89 14.30 -7.68
C THR A 43 10.92 15.82 -7.70
N GLN A 44 9.88 16.45 -8.23
CA GLN A 44 9.72 17.91 -8.28
C GLN A 44 8.82 18.46 -7.16
N PHE A 45 8.36 17.62 -6.24
CA PHE A 45 7.56 18.08 -5.11
C PHE A 45 8.40 18.97 -4.20
N PRO A 46 7.80 20.06 -3.67
CA PRO A 46 8.54 21.04 -2.88
C PRO A 46 9.00 20.52 -1.51
N GLU A 47 8.33 19.51 -0.99
CA GLU A 47 8.62 18.92 0.31
C GLU A 47 9.19 17.52 0.14
N VAL A 48 10.26 17.23 0.87
CA VAL A 48 10.95 15.95 0.86
C VAL A 48 11.16 15.47 2.29
N GLY A 49 11.00 14.18 2.51
CA GLY A 49 11.28 13.54 3.78
C GLY A 49 11.93 12.17 3.60
N SER A 50 12.50 11.65 4.64
CA SER A 50 13.00 10.28 4.68
C SER A 50 12.40 9.52 5.85
N VAL A 51 12.28 8.21 5.70
CA VAL A 51 11.69 7.33 6.70
C VAL A 51 12.49 6.03 6.77
N THR A 52 12.55 5.46 7.97
CA THR A 52 13.07 4.11 8.18
C THR A 52 11.93 3.11 8.03
N THR A 53 12.19 1.98 7.37
CA THR A 53 11.14 1.04 6.94
C THR A 53 11.10 -0.27 7.72
N TYR A 54 12.02 -0.52 8.67
CA TYR A 54 12.03 -1.75 9.47
C TYR A 54 10.69 -2.00 10.19
N ASP A 55 10.31 -3.26 10.35
CA ASP A 55 9.13 -3.67 11.12
C ASP A 55 9.50 -4.24 12.50
N SER A 56 8.52 -4.81 13.22
CA SER A 56 8.74 -5.34 14.56
C SER A 56 9.60 -6.60 14.59
N THR A 57 9.83 -7.24 13.44
CA THR A 57 10.54 -8.53 13.34
C THR A 57 11.70 -8.53 12.37
N SER A 58 11.82 -7.51 11.50
CA SER A 58 12.80 -7.53 10.41
C SER A 58 13.32 -6.15 10.05
N PHE A 59 14.62 -6.06 9.76
CA PHE A 59 15.21 -4.90 9.09
C PHE A 59 14.87 -4.85 7.59
N CYS A 60 14.47 -5.98 7.01
CA CYS A 60 13.98 -6.11 5.64
C CYS A 60 12.49 -6.50 5.69
N PRO A 61 11.59 -5.54 5.93
CA PRO A 61 10.18 -5.80 6.11
C PRO A 61 9.50 -6.19 4.80
N ASP A 62 8.27 -6.66 4.90
CA ASP A 62 7.41 -6.91 3.74
C ASP A 62 6.40 -5.78 3.52
N SER A 63 5.62 -5.87 2.43
CA SER A 63 4.60 -4.88 2.08
C SER A 63 3.48 -4.78 3.13
N ALA A 64 3.15 -5.88 3.81
CA ALA A 64 2.07 -5.88 4.79
C ALA A 64 2.41 -5.02 6.01
N SER A 65 3.58 -5.24 6.61
CA SER A 65 4.03 -4.49 7.78
C SER A 65 4.34 -3.03 7.48
N THR A 66 4.91 -2.74 6.30
CA THR A 66 5.21 -1.35 5.91
C THR A 66 3.97 -0.57 5.54
N ALA A 67 3.03 -1.16 4.80
CA ALA A 67 1.76 -0.51 4.50
C ALA A 67 0.91 -0.31 5.77
N THR A 68 0.94 -1.24 6.72
CA THR A 68 0.36 -1.05 8.06
C THR A 68 0.94 0.17 8.74
N SER A 69 2.26 0.34 8.71
CA SER A 69 2.90 1.52 9.32
C SER A 69 2.46 2.83 8.67
N ILE A 70 2.30 2.85 7.35
CA ILE A 70 1.80 4.03 6.61
C ILE A 70 0.32 4.29 6.97
N ALA A 71 -0.51 3.25 6.97
CA ALA A 71 -1.95 3.38 7.15
C ALA A 71 -2.37 3.68 8.59
N THR A 72 -1.61 3.22 9.59
CA THR A 72 -2.02 3.27 11.00
C THR A 72 -1.10 4.08 11.91
N GLY A 73 0.15 4.32 11.49
CA GLY A 73 1.20 4.90 12.34
C GLY A 73 1.83 3.89 13.32
N HIS A 74 1.48 2.61 13.23
CA HIS A 74 1.98 1.56 14.12
C HIS A 74 2.82 0.54 13.36
N LYS A 75 3.86 0.01 14.02
CA LYS A 75 4.61 -1.12 13.49
C LYS A 75 3.94 -2.43 13.86
N THR A 76 4.02 -3.40 12.95
CA THR A 76 3.59 -4.77 13.17
C THR A 76 4.67 -5.76 12.68
N GLU A 77 4.39 -7.05 12.71
CA GLU A 77 5.28 -8.09 12.20
C GLU A 77 5.16 -8.23 10.68
N SER A 78 6.22 -8.73 10.05
CA SER A 78 6.16 -9.11 8.64
C SER A 78 4.97 -10.04 8.36
N GLY A 79 4.27 -9.77 7.28
CA GLY A 79 3.09 -10.55 6.85
C GLY A 79 1.78 -10.21 7.56
N VAL A 80 1.76 -9.33 8.54
CA VAL A 80 0.56 -8.94 9.31
C VAL A 80 -0.02 -7.64 8.76
N ILE A 81 -1.34 -7.55 8.69
CA ILE A 81 -2.07 -6.38 8.19
C ILE A 81 -2.88 -5.76 9.34
N ASN A 82 -2.52 -4.55 9.76
CA ASN A 82 -3.25 -3.71 10.72
C ASN A 82 -3.63 -4.40 12.04
N MET A 83 -2.81 -5.34 12.49
CA MET A 83 -2.97 -5.98 13.80
C MET A 83 -1.74 -5.71 14.68
N CYS A 84 -1.92 -5.70 15.99
CA CYS A 84 -0.80 -5.58 16.91
C CYS A 84 0.22 -6.72 16.71
N PRO A 85 1.51 -6.48 16.94
CA PRO A 85 2.52 -7.54 16.83
C PRO A 85 2.34 -8.59 17.93
N TRP A 86 2.88 -9.76 17.72
CA TRP A 86 2.94 -10.92 18.62
C TRP A 86 1.58 -11.61 18.82
N THR A 87 0.66 -10.99 19.50
CA THR A 87 -0.67 -11.58 19.80
C THR A 87 -1.60 -11.52 18.59
N ARG A 88 -1.48 -10.50 17.75
CA ARG A 88 -2.29 -10.26 16.56
C ARG A 88 -3.80 -10.31 16.85
N ASP A 89 -4.20 -9.76 17.99
CA ASP A 89 -5.57 -9.79 18.49
C ASP A 89 -6.21 -8.39 18.60
N VAL A 90 -5.40 -7.34 18.52
CA VAL A 90 -5.88 -5.96 18.54
C VAL A 90 -5.72 -5.34 17.16
N PRO A 91 -6.82 -4.97 16.48
CA PRO A 91 -6.76 -4.27 15.21
C PRO A 91 -6.34 -2.81 15.41
N TYR A 92 -5.58 -2.28 14.45
CA TYR A 92 -5.22 -0.87 14.37
C TYR A 92 -6.12 -0.17 13.36
N GLU A 93 -6.89 0.81 13.83
CA GLU A 93 -7.71 1.64 12.94
C GLU A 93 -6.83 2.44 11.97
N THR A 94 -7.15 2.37 10.69
CA THR A 94 -6.39 3.07 9.65
C THR A 94 -6.79 4.55 9.55
N ILE A 95 -5.89 5.36 8.98
CA ILE A 95 -6.21 6.77 8.68
C ILE A 95 -7.38 6.89 7.68
N ALA A 96 -7.52 5.94 6.74
CA ALA A 96 -8.62 5.89 5.80
C ALA A 96 -9.96 5.68 6.51
N GLU A 97 -10.05 4.71 7.41
CA GLU A 97 -11.23 4.46 8.24
C GLU A 97 -11.58 5.67 9.12
N LYS A 98 -10.58 6.27 9.78
CA LYS A 98 -10.78 7.49 10.59
C LYS A 98 -11.33 8.66 9.77
N LEU A 99 -10.78 8.91 8.60
CA LEU A 99 -11.22 9.99 7.74
C LEU A 99 -12.63 9.73 7.19
N HIS A 100 -12.92 8.50 6.81
CA HIS A 100 -14.24 8.10 6.35
C HIS A 100 -15.29 8.26 7.47
N ALA A 101 -15.07 7.65 8.63
CA ALA A 101 -16.04 7.63 9.72
C ALA A 101 -16.19 9.00 10.42
N GLN A 102 -15.10 9.71 10.67
CA GLN A 102 -15.10 10.89 11.53
C GLN A 102 -15.14 12.21 10.78
N LYS A 103 -14.75 12.23 9.52
CA LYS A 103 -14.58 13.45 8.72
C LYS A 103 -15.40 13.45 7.44
N ASN A 104 -16.15 12.40 7.18
CA ASN A 104 -16.98 12.23 5.99
C ASN A 104 -16.19 12.38 4.68
N TYR A 105 -14.93 11.96 4.68
CA TYR A 105 -14.17 11.83 3.44
C TYR A 105 -14.63 10.59 2.68
N LYS A 106 -14.70 10.70 1.37
CA LYS A 106 -14.81 9.53 0.50
C LYS A 106 -13.44 8.91 0.31
N VAL A 107 -13.39 7.58 0.33
CA VAL A 107 -12.14 6.83 0.21
C VAL A 107 -12.16 5.99 -1.06
N GLY A 108 -11.05 6.08 -1.80
CA GLY A 108 -10.77 5.21 -2.94
C GLY A 108 -9.44 4.50 -2.76
N VAL A 109 -9.38 3.23 -3.07
CA VAL A 109 -8.15 2.42 -3.05
C VAL A 109 -7.90 1.87 -4.44
N VAL A 110 -6.72 2.18 -4.99
CA VAL A 110 -6.32 1.76 -6.34
C VAL A 110 -4.97 1.07 -6.28
N SER A 111 -4.83 -0.04 -7.00
CA SER A 111 -3.57 -0.80 -7.01
C SER A 111 -3.29 -1.36 -8.40
N SER A 112 -2.01 -1.53 -8.73
CA SER A 112 -1.58 -2.24 -9.93
C SER A 112 -1.46 -3.75 -9.74
N VAL A 113 -1.61 -4.24 -8.49
CA VAL A 113 -1.69 -5.66 -8.14
C VAL A 113 -3.13 -6.05 -7.78
N ASN A 114 -3.35 -7.30 -7.39
CA ASN A 114 -4.64 -7.76 -6.90
C ASN A 114 -5.13 -6.87 -5.76
N ILE A 115 -6.41 -6.53 -5.78
CA ILE A 115 -6.96 -5.57 -4.81
C ILE A 115 -6.94 -6.08 -3.37
N ASP A 116 -6.91 -7.39 -3.18
CA ASP A 116 -6.76 -8.07 -1.89
C ASP A 116 -5.29 -8.32 -1.49
N HIS A 117 -4.33 -7.78 -2.24
CA HIS A 117 -2.91 -7.84 -1.89
C HIS A 117 -2.60 -6.93 -0.68
N ALA A 118 -1.47 -7.18 -0.03
CA ALA A 118 -1.14 -6.57 1.26
C ALA A 118 -1.17 -5.03 1.28
N THR A 119 -0.58 -4.38 0.27
CA THR A 119 -0.46 -2.91 0.25
C THR A 119 -1.82 -2.21 0.14
N PRO A 120 -2.72 -2.54 -0.80
CA PRO A 120 -4.05 -1.97 -0.79
C PRO A 120 -4.87 -2.41 0.42
N ALA A 121 -4.77 -3.68 0.85
CA ALA A 121 -5.49 -4.24 2.00
C ALA A 121 -5.21 -3.49 3.31
N ALA A 122 -4.00 -2.97 3.49
CA ALA A 122 -3.63 -2.21 4.69
C ALA A 122 -4.43 -0.90 4.90
N PHE A 123 -5.26 -0.49 3.95
CA PHE A 123 -6.12 0.68 4.11
C PHE A 123 -7.56 0.34 4.50
N TYR A 124 -7.97 -0.95 4.44
CA TYR A 124 -9.34 -1.37 4.70
C TYR A 124 -9.50 -2.70 5.44
N ALA A 125 -8.43 -3.48 5.64
CA ALA A 125 -8.51 -4.83 6.21
C ALA A 125 -7.60 -5.01 7.43
N HIS A 126 -7.99 -5.99 8.30
CA HIS A 126 -7.30 -6.31 9.55
C HIS A 126 -7.12 -7.83 9.62
N GLN A 127 -5.94 -8.33 9.25
CA GLN A 127 -5.69 -9.75 9.15
C GLN A 127 -4.38 -10.17 9.81
N LYS A 128 -4.43 -11.29 10.51
CA LYS A 128 -3.27 -11.92 11.17
C LYS A 128 -2.19 -12.37 10.16
N THR A 129 -2.56 -12.51 8.89
CA THR A 129 -1.65 -12.80 7.80
C THR A 129 -2.18 -12.28 6.47
N ARG A 130 -1.30 -11.71 5.66
CA ARG A 130 -1.57 -11.26 4.30
C ARG A 130 -2.05 -12.36 3.35
N LYS A 131 -1.91 -13.63 3.74
CA LYS A 131 -2.34 -14.78 2.96
C LYS A 131 -3.85 -15.06 3.08
N ASN A 132 -4.53 -14.37 3.97
CA ASN A 132 -5.98 -14.52 4.16
C ASN A 132 -6.78 -13.74 3.09
N TYR A 133 -6.46 -13.96 1.83
CA TYR A 133 -7.02 -13.20 0.70
C TYR A 133 -8.55 -13.16 0.68
N TYR A 134 -9.21 -14.30 0.89
CA TYR A 134 -10.66 -14.33 0.93
C TYR A 134 -11.25 -13.48 2.07
N ALA A 135 -10.65 -13.52 3.25
CA ALA A 135 -11.07 -12.68 4.37
C ALA A 135 -10.85 -11.19 4.09
N ILE A 136 -9.70 -10.83 3.49
CA ILE A 136 -9.41 -9.47 3.02
C ILE A 136 -10.48 -9.00 2.03
N GLY A 137 -10.84 -9.83 1.06
CA GLY A 137 -11.89 -9.51 0.09
C GLY A 137 -13.27 -9.30 0.75
N LYS A 138 -13.59 -10.03 1.81
CA LYS A 138 -14.83 -9.79 2.58
C LYS A 138 -14.79 -8.46 3.32
N GLU A 139 -13.66 -8.09 3.91
CA GLU A 139 -13.51 -6.79 4.58
C GLU A 139 -13.63 -5.63 3.59
N LEU A 140 -13.08 -5.77 2.38
CA LEU A 140 -13.28 -4.81 1.30
C LEU A 140 -14.78 -4.57 1.05
N ALA A 141 -15.56 -5.66 0.91
CA ALA A 141 -16.99 -5.58 0.59
C ALA A 141 -17.82 -4.87 1.67
N VAL A 142 -17.36 -4.87 2.92
CA VAL A 142 -18.07 -4.25 4.05
C VAL A 142 -17.42 -2.96 4.55
N SER A 143 -16.33 -2.51 3.94
CA SER A 143 -15.57 -1.33 4.35
C SER A 143 -16.37 -0.02 4.29
N GLY A 144 -17.37 0.04 3.43
CA GLY A 144 -18.12 1.26 3.14
C GLY A 144 -17.37 2.28 2.27
N PHE A 145 -16.14 1.98 1.82
CA PHE A 145 -15.39 2.88 0.95
C PHE A 145 -16.00 2.94 -0.45
N GLU A 146 -15.89 4.09 -1.10
CA GLU A 146 -16.66 4.40 -2.31
C GLU A 146 -16.04 3.88 -3.60
N TYR A 147 -14.74 3.58 -3.61
CA TYR A 147 -14.10 3.18 -4.86
C TYR A 147 -12.96 2.20 -4.65
N PHE A 148 -12.96 1.13 -5.40
CA PHE A 148 -11.85 0.18 -5.48
C PHE A 148 -11.53 -0.12 -6.94
N ALA A 149 -10.24 -0.14 -7.26
CA ALA A 149 -9.74 -0.56 -8.56
C ALA A 149 -8.40 -1.28 -8.42
N GLY A 150 -8.23 -2.37 -9.14
CA GLY A 150 -7.00 -3.18 -9.08
C GLY A 150 -7.11 -4.42 -9.94
N GLY A 151 -6.18 -5.34 -9.75
CA GLY A 151 -6.26 -6.68 -10.32
C GLY A 151 -7.35 -7.51 -9.66
N GLU A 152 -7.56 -8.71 -10.18
CA GLU A 152 -8.52 -9.69 -9.67
C GLU A 152 -8.26 -10.05 -8.21
N PHE A 153 -9.26 -10.63 -7.55
CA PHE A 153 -9.07 -11.24 -6.25
C PHE A 153 -8.18 -12.49 -6.36
N GLN A 154 -7.18 -12.60 -5.48
CA GLN A 154 -6.24 -13.72 -5.46
C GLN A 154 -6.93 -15.04 -5.13
N LYS A 155 -7.91 -15.01 -4.22
CA LYS A 155 -8.72 -16.16 -3.81
C LYS A 155 -10.18 -15.74 -3.68
N VAL A 156 -11.02 -16.29 -4.51
CA VAL A 156 -12.47 -15.97 -4.53
C VAL A 156 -13.31 -16.93 -3.69
N ASN A 157 -12.76 -18.08 -3.30
CA ASN A 157 -13.45 -19.07 -2.50
C ASN A 157 -12.90 -19.15 -1.08
N GLY A 158 -13.78 -19.36 -0.11
CA GLY A 158 -13.44 -19.43 1.31
C GLY A 158 -12.57 -20.63 1.71
N ASP A 159 -12.48 -21.64 0.88
CA ASP A 159 -11.60 -22.81 1.04
C ASP A 159 -10.16 -22.58 0.55
N GLY A 160 -9.85 -21.36 0.11
CA GLY A 160 -8.54 -21.00 -0.46
C GLY A 160 -8.32 -21.49 -1.89
N THR A 161 -9.35 -22.08 -2.51
CA THR A 161 -9.35 -22.40 -3.94
C THR A 161 -9.85 -21.20 -4.74
N GLY A 162 -9.52 -21.15 -5.99
CA GLY A 162 -9.93 -20.09 -6.90
C GLY A 162 -9.01 -20.04 -8.09
N PRO A 163 -9.41 -19.40 -9.16
CA PRO A 163 -8.56 -19.34 -10.33
C PRO A 163 -7.25 -18.62 -9.96
N ASN A 164 -6.16 -19.36 -9.97
CA ASN A 164 -4.85 -18.77 -10.16
C ASN A 164 -4.76 -18.45 -11.65
N ASN A 165 -5.47 -17.42 -12.07
CA ASN A 165 -5.33 -16.95 -13.43
C ASN A 165 -4.08 -16.06 -13.45
N HIS A 166 -3.01 -16.64 -13.92
CA HIS A 166 -1.80 -15.95 -14.31
C HIS A 166 -1.92 -15.53 -15.77
#